data_d7947c0035a12f122c1ea264b5426a8c
#
_entry.id   d7947c0035a12f122c1ea264b5426a8c
#
_cell.length_a   1.000
_cell.length_b   1.000
_cell.length_c   1.000
_cell.angle_alpha   90.00
_cell.angle_beta   90.00
_cell.angle_gamma   90.00
#
_symmetry.space_group_name_H-M   'P 1'
#
loop_
_entity.id
_entity.type
_entity.pdbx_description
1 polymer ?
#
loop_
_entity_poly.entity_id
_entity_poly.type
_entity_poly.pdbx_seq_one_letter_code
_entity_poly.pdbx_strand_id
1 'polypeptide(L)'
;MTQTPFKEKLQQSLAKLQEWIEGADYRGYEPFDGLSSPLKSLTFHSLMLERLLQQTVRQSPINLRPLLGIKPQESTKGRGYMAWGYLQIFRTTGEPAYRDKAVQCLDWLDQNKAPGYAHHSWGNHFDFSSRVGKLPRFEPIIVWTSLIGQAYLDAFEILGDKRFLDIAESVCSW
;
A
#
# COMPACT_ATOMS: atom_id res chain seq x y z
N MET A 1 27.77 9.61 23.12
CA MET A 1 27.91 8.79 21.90
C MET A 1 27.64 9.69 20.71
N THR A 2 28.65 10.03 19.95
CA THR A 2 28.52 10.82 18.70
C THR A 2 27.73 10.00 17.67
N GLN A 3 26.56 10.46 17.30
CA GLN A 3 25.80 9.85 16.22
C GLN A 3 26.63 9.97 14.93
N THR A 4 26.72 8.89 14.15
CA THR A 4 27.41 8.96 12.86
C THR A 4 26.61 9.84 11.90
N PRO A 5 27.23 10.65 11.03
CA PRO A 5 26.55 11.50 10.05
C PRO A 5 25.51 10.76 9.17
N PHE A 6 25.70 9.47 8.99
CA PHE A 6 24.76 8.60 8.29
C PHE A 6 23.43 8.42 9.08
N LYS A 7 23.51 8.18 10.38
CA LYS A 7 22.33 8.00 11.23
C LYS A 7 21.45 9.25 11.28
N GLU A 8 22.07 10.42 11.37
CA GLU A 8 21.35 11.69 11.33
C GLU A 8 20.63 11.92 10.01
N LYS A 9 21.30 11.66 8.88
CA LYS A 9 20.70 11.75 7.55
C LYS A 9 19.52 10.79 7.40
N LEU A 10 19.64 9.57 7.90
CA LEU A 10 18.56 8.58 7.86
C LEU A 10 17.35 9.04 8.66
N GLN A 11 17.57 9.54 9.89
CA GLN A 11 16.51 10.07 10.74
C GLN A 11 15.80 11.28 10.10
N GLN A 12 16.57 12.22 9.53
CA GLN A 12 16.00 13.36 8.80
C GLN A 12 15.17 12.93 7.59
N SER A 13 15.65 11.93 6.83
CA SER A 13 14.92 11.40 5.68
C SER A 13 13.61 10.71 6.10
N LEU A 14 13.66 9.95 7.20
CA LEU A 14 12.48 9.29 7.77
C LEU A 14 11.44 10.32 8.25
N ALA A 15 11.87 11.35 8.97
CA ALA A 15 10.99 12.41 9.44
C ALA A 15 10.30 13.14 8.28
N LYS A 16 11.04 13.50 7.23
CA LYS A 16 10.48 14.13 6.01
C LYS A 16 9.50 13.21 5.30
N LEU A 17 9.78 11.91 5.22
CA LEU A 17 8.88 10.93 4.62
C LEU A 17 7.57 10.83 5.41
N GLN A 18 7.65 10.76 6.73
CA GLN A 18 6.48 10.73 7.61
C GLN A 18 5.62 11.98 7.47
N GLU A 19 6.24 13.16 7.52
CA GLU A 19 5.55 14.44 7.32
C GLU A 19 4.83 14.48 5.95
N TRP A 20 5.50 14.03 4.89
CA TRP A 20 4.89 13.97 3.56
C TRP A 20 3.72 13.00 3.47
N ILE A 21 3.85 11.80 4.06
CA ILE A 21 2.79 10.77 4.07
C ILE A 21 1.56 11.29 4.83
N GLU A 22 1.78 11.86 6.02
CA GLU A 22 0.70 12.37 6.88
C GLU A 22 0.04 13.61 6.27
N GLY A 23 0.83 14.50 5.69
CA GLY A 23 0.32 15.68 4.96
C GLY A 23 -0.48 15.32 3.71
N ALA A 24 -0.22 14.16 3.09
CA ALA A 24 -0.98 13.63 1.98
C ALA A 24 -2.19 12.75 2.40
N ASP A 25 -2.48 12.66 3.70
CA ASP A 25 -3.52 11.79 4.25
C ASP A 25 -3.39 10.34 3.73
N TYR A 26 -2.15 9.84 3.69
CA TYR A 26 -1.79 8.51 3.18
C TYR A 26 -2.16 8.24 1.71
N ARG A 27 -2.48 9.26 0.94
CA ARG A 27 -2.88 9.15 -0.46
C ARG A 27 -1.70 9.43 -1.38
N GLY A 28 -1.61 8.62 -2.43
CA GLY A 28 -0.56 8.79 -3.43
C GLY A 28 -0.97 8.25 -4.79
N TYR A 29 -0.07 8.39 -5.74
CA TYR A 29 -0.19 7.78 -7.05
C TYR A 29 0.61 6.49 -7.11
N GLU A 30 0.07 5.48 -7.79
CA GLU A 30 0.76 4.23 -8.06
C GLU A 30 1.41 4.25 -9.45
N PRO A 31 2.54 3.58 -9.65
CA PRO A 31 3.21 3.57 -10.95
C PRO A 31 2.36 3.06 -12.10
N PHE A 32 1.38 2.20 -11.82
CA PHE A 32 0.56 1.52 -12.82
C PHE A 32 -0.93 1.89 -12.75
N ASP A 33 -1.28 2.98 -12.12
CA ASP A 33 -2.65 3.45 -11.90
C ASP A 33 -3.33 4.07 -13.14
N GLY A 34 -2.70 4.02 -14.31
CA GLY A 34 -3.20 4.60 -15.54
C GLY A 34 -4.62 4.15 -15.93
N LEU A 35 -4.99 2.92 -15.55
CA LEU A 35 -6.34 2.40 -15.80
C LEU A 35 -7.40 2.88 -14.79
N SER A 36 -7.04 3.70 -13.81
CA SER A 36 -7.99 4.47 -13.00
C SER A 36 -8.57 5.68 -13.73
N SER A 37 -8.02 6.03 -14.90
CA SER A 37 -8.55 7.10 -15.74
C SER A 37 -9.91 6.75 -16.32
N PRO A 38 -10.86 7.72 -16.39
CA PRO A 38 -12.09 7.59 -17.18
C PRO A 38 -11.86 7.20 -18.64
N LEU A 39 -10.69 7.55 -19.21
CA LEU A 39 -10.31 7.19 -20.57
C LEU A 39 -10.14 5.68 -20.77
N LYS A 40 -10.13 4.87 -19.70
CA LYS A 40 -10.18 3.41 -19.80
C LYS A 40 -11.36 2.94 -20.65
N SER A 41 -12.51 3.62 -20.61
CA SER A 41 -13.67 3.29 -21.43
C SER A 41 -13.37 3.32 -22.93
N LEU A 42 -12.45 4.18 -23.37
CA LEU A 42 -12.03 4.30 -24.78
C LEU A 42 -11.06 3.19 -25.21
N THR A 43 -10.64 2.33 -24.33
CA THR A 43 -9.79 1.17 -24.69
C THR A 43 -10.59 -0.01 -25.22
N PHE A 44 -11.93 0.04 -25.18
CA PHE A 44 -12.83 -1.03 -25.63
C PHE A 44 -12.47 -2.41 -25.05
N HIS A 45 -11.95 -2.44 -23.83
CA HIS A 45 -11.42 -3.64 -23.16
C HIS A 45 -10.28 -4.36 -23.93
N SER A 46 -9.65 -3.68 -24.88
CA SER A 46 -8.47 -4.21 -25.56
C SER A 46 -7.27 -4.22 -24.63
N LEU A 47 -6.68 -5.40 -24.43
CA LEU A 47 -5.47 -5.56 -23.59
C LEU A 47 -4.32 -4.67 -24.08
N MET A 48 -4.18 -4.51 -25.39
CA MET A 48 -3.12 -3.69 -26.00
C MET A 48 -3.35 -2.21 -25.69
N LEU A 49 -4.58 -1.70 -25.85
CA LEU A 49 -4.89 -0.27 -25.61
C LEU A 49 -4.84 0.06 -24.11
N GLU A 50 -5.30 -0.83 -23.24
CA GLU A 50 -5.15 -0.66 -21.78
C GLU A 50 -3.69 -0.59 -21.37
N ARG A 51 -2.84 -1.48 -21.89
CA ARG A 51 -1.40 -1.44 -21.64
C ARG A 51 -0.75 -0.16 -22.19
N LEU A 52 -1.15 0.27 -23.39
CA LEU A 52 -0.65 1.52 -23.95
C LEU A 52 -0.98 2.70 -23.04
N LEU A 53 -2.23 2.85 -22.60
CA LEU A 53 -2.66 3.90 -21.66
C LEU A 53 -1.86 3.83 -20.36
N GLN A 54 -1.74 2.64 -19.77
CA GLN A 54 -1.01 2.42 -18.52
C GLN A 54 0.48 2.80 -18.66
N GLN A 55 1.13 2.40 -19.77
CA GLN A 55 2.55 2.70 -19.98
C GLN A 55 2.78 4.18 -20.33
N THR A 56 1.86 4.83 -21.05
CA THR A 56 1.92 6.26 -21.31
C THR A 56 1.92 7.07 -20.01
N VAL A 57 1.01 6.75 -19.09
CA VAL A 57 0.97 7.40 -17.78
C VAL A 57 2.24 7.14 -16.97
N ARG A 58 2.71 5.89 -16.97
CA ARG A 58 3.89 5.49 -16.19
C ARG A 58 5.19 6.12 -16.70
N GLN A 59 5.37 6.18 -18.02
CA GLN A 59 6.64 6.58 -18.64
C GLN A 59 6.71 8.08 -18.98
N SER A 60 5.60 8.80 -18.79
CA SER A 60 5.58 10.24 -19.06
C SER A 60 6.58 10.98 -18.15
N PRO A 61 7.39 11.88 -18.71
CA PRO A 61 8.31 12.71 -17.94
C PRO A 61 7.58 13.74 -17.06
N ILE A 62 6.30 13.98 -17.34
CA ILE A 62 5.44 14.87 -16.55
C ILE A 62 4.29 14.06 -15.94
N ASN A 63 3.77 14.52 -14.81
CA ASN A 63 2.64 13.85 -14.17
C ASN A 63 1.34 14.13 -14.94
N LEU A 64 0.95 13.20 -15.81
CA LEU A 64 -0.30 13.28 -16.59
C LEU A 64 -1.56 12.93 -15.76
N ARG A 65 -1.44 12.38 -14.57
CA ARG A 65 -2.56 11.86 -13.80
C ARG A 65 -3.67 12.87 -13.53
N PRO A 66 -3.38 14.11 -13.07
CA PRO A 66 -4.43 15.10 -12.87
C PRO A 66 -5.19 15.44 -14.16
N LEU A 67 -4.49 15.54 -15.29
CA LEU A 67 -5.08 15.82 -16.60
C LEU A 67 -6.00 14.66 -17.07
N LEU A 68 -5.62 13.44 -16.72
CA LEU A 68 -6.35 12.23 -17.08
C LEU A 68 -7.43 11.84 -16.05
N GLY A 69 -7.71 12.70 -15.06
CA GLY A 69 -8.72 12.46 -14.03
C GLY A 69 -8.37 11.35 -13.03
N ILE A 70 -7.11 10.96 -12.95
CA ILE A 70 -6.62 9.98 -11.96
C ILE A 70 -6.37 10.72 -10.66
N LYS A 71 -7.01 10.28 -9.57
CA LYS A 71 -6.87 10.89 -8.25
C LYS A 71 -5.89 10.10 -7.38
N PRO A 72 -5.14 10.76 -6.48
CA PRO A 72 -4.36 10.05 -5.46
C PRO A 72 -5.31 9.22 -4.59
N GLN A 73 -4.89 7.99 -4.26
CA GLN A 73 -5.67 7.07 -3.44
C GLN A 73 -4.79 6.39 -2.40
N GLU A 74 -5.40 5.86 -1.36
CA GLU A 74 -4.72 5.00 -0.42
C GLU A 74 -4.46 3.64 -1.07
N SER A 75 -3.34 3.03 -0.70
CA SER A 75 -2.88 1.76 -1.25
C SER A 75 -2.75 0.73 -0.15
N THR A 76 -3.32 -0.45 -0.33
CA THR A 76 -3.19 -1.56 0.63
C THR A 76 -1.72 -1.92 0.86
N LYS A 77 -0.94 -1.98 -0.21
CA LYS A 77 0.51 -2.16 -0.15
C LYS A 77 1.20 -1.04 0.65
N GLY A 78 0.84 0.22 0.36
CA GLY A 78 1.38 1.38 1.07
C GLY A 78 1.08 1.33 2.56
N ARG A 79 -0.19 1.11 2.93
CA ARG A 79 -0.60 0.97 4.34
C ARG A 79 0.09 -0.20 5.04
N GLY A 80 0.31 -1.34 4.35
CA GLY A 80 1.05 -2.47 4.90
C GLY A 80 2.50 -2.12 5.24
N TYR A 81 3.23 -1.47 4.32
CA TYR A 81 4.60 -1.00 4.59
C TYR A 81 4.66 0.04 5.73
N MET A 82 3.69 0.95 5.78
CA MET A 82 3.63 1.97 6.83
C MET A 82 3.35 1.35 8.19
N ALA A 83 2.38 0.44 8.29
CA ALA A 83 2.09 -0.30 9.51
C ALA A 83 3.35 -0.99 10.02
N TRP A 84 4.03 -1.73 9.16
CA TRP A 84 5.26 -2.44 9.50
C TRP A 84 6.37 -1.47 9.94
N GLY A 85 6.58 -0.40 9.20
CA GLY A 85 7.55 0.64 9.55
C GLY A 85 7.28 1.28 10.92
N TYR A 86 6.04 1.68 11.19
CA TYR A 86 5.65 2.26 12.48
C TYR A 86 5.82 1.28 13.65
N LEU A 87 5.51 0.00 13.45
CA LEU A 87 5.77 -1.05 14.47
C LEU A 87 7.25 -1.15 14.80
N GLN A 88 8.15 -1.12 13.80
CA GLN A 88 9.59 -1.18 14.05
C GLN A 88 10.10 0.08 14.78
N ILE A 89 9.56 1.26 14.47
CA ILE A 89 9.90 2.49 15.19
C ILE A 89 9.41 2.38 16.64
N PHE A 90 8.15 1.98 16.85
CA PHE A 90 7.61 1.78 18.20
C PHE A 90 8.43 0.77 19.00
N ARG A 91 8.78 -0.38 18.42
CA ARG A 91 9.62 -1.39 19.07
C ARG A 91 10.97 -0.84 19.55
N THR A 92 11.55 0.12 18.80
CA THR A 92 12.86 0.68 19.12
C THR A 92 12.82 1.91 20.02
N THR A 93 11.74 2.71 19.95
CA THR A 93 11.62 3.99 20.69
C THR A 93 10.71 3.90 21.90
N GLY A 94 9.72 2.98 21.88
CA GLY A 94 8.67 2.92 22.88
C GLY A 94 7.63 4.04 22.80
N GLU A 95 7.71 4.92 21.77
CA GLU A 95 6.81 6.07 21.63
C GLU A 95 5.39 5.65 21.23
N PRO A 96 4.35 5.89 22.06
CA PRO A 96 2.99 5.43 21.82
C PRO A 96 2.38 5.95 20.51
N ALA A 97 2.78 7.13 20.04
CA ALA A 97 2.30 7.70 18.79
C ALA A 97 2.55 6.79 17.58
N TYR A 98 3.67 6.07 17.54
CA TYR A 98 3.95 5.13 16.44
C TYR A 98 3.14 3.84 16.54
N ARG A 99 2.85 3.38 17.76
CA ARG A 99 1.90 2.30 17.98
C ARG A 99 0.53 2.66 17.41
N ASP A 100 0.03 3.84 17.74
CA ASP A 100 -1.30 4.29 17.34
C ASP A 100 -1.39 4.46 15.81
N LYS A 101 -0.35 4.98 15.17
CA LYS A 101 -0.24 5.07 13.69
C LYS A 101 -0.20 3.69 13.03
N ALA A 102 0.53 2.74 13.63
CA ALA A 102 0.57 1.36 13.12
C ALA A 102 -0.81 0.70 13.19
N VAL A 103 -1.48 0.81 14.34
CA VAL A 103 -2.83 0.27 14.55
C VAL A 103 -3.81 0.91 13.57
N GLN A 104 -3.77 2.22 13.38
CA GLN A 104 -4.61 2.91 12.38
C GLN A 104 -4.43 2.35 10.97
N CYS A 105 -3.18 2.08 10.56
CA CYS A 105 -2.92 1.48 9.25
C CYS A 105 -3.46 0.04 9.16
N LEU A 106 -3.31 -0.76 10.22
CA LEU A 106 -3.80 -2.13 10.28
C LEU A 106 -5.33 -2.19 10.29
N ASP A 107 -5.99 -1.33 11.06
CA ASP A 107 -7.46 -1.23 11.10
C ASP A 107 -8.02 -0.83 9.73
N TRP A 108 -7.34 0.09 9.03
CA TRP A 108 -7.71 0.45 7.67
C TRP A 108 -7.56 -0.74 6.71
N LEU A 109 -6.50 -1.53 6.83
CA LEU A 109 -6.28 -2.73 6.01
C LEU A 109 -7.34 -3.80 6.24
N ASP A 110 -7.73 -4.05 7.48
CA ASP A 110 -8.81 -4.98 7.82
C ASP A 110 -10.14 -4.57 7.14
N GLN A 111 -10.48 -3.28 7.20
CA GLN A 111 -11.68 -2.73 6.56
C GLN A 111 -11.60 -2.73 5.02
N ASN A 112 -10.40 -2.77 4.45
CA ASN A 112 -10.15 -2.68 3.00
C ASN A 112 -9.56 -3.97 2.42
N LYS A 113 -9.88 -5.12 3.00
CA LYS A 113 -9.55 -6.42 2.42
C LYS A 113 -10.29 -6.64 1.10
N ALA A 114 -9.80 -7.55 0.28
CA ALA A 114 -10.40 -7.88 -1.00
C ALA A 114 -11.84 -8.36 -0.83
N PRO A 115 -12.82 -7.74 -1.51
CA PRO A 115 -14.22 -8.11 -1.39
C PRO A 115 -14.51 -9.47 -2.03
N GLY A 116 -15.41 -10.25 -1.42
CA GLY A 116 -15.86 -11.54 -1.98
C GLY A 116 -14.95 -12.72 -1.62
N TYR A 117 -13.88 -12.50 -0.87
CA TYR A 117 -12.99 -13.56 -0.38
C TYR A 117 -13.27 -13.87 1.10
N ALA A 118 -13.28 -15.16 1.46
CA ALA A 118 -13.55 -15.60 2.82
C ALA A 118 -12.42 -15.21 3.79
N HIS A 119 -11.18 -15.28 3.30
CA HIS A 119 -9.97 -15.00 4.06
C HIS A 119 -9.40 -13.62 3.76
N HIS A 120 -8.57 -13.09 4.68
CA HIS A 120 -7.93 -11.81 4.49
C HIS A 120 -6.91 -11.87 3.35
N SER A 121 -7.10 -11.00 2.40
CA SER A 121 -6.24 -10.88 1.23
C SER A 121 -6.38 -9.48 0.64
N TRP A 122 -5.37 -9.01 -0.10
CA TRP A 122 -5.35 -7.65 -0.63
C TRP A 122 -4.85 -7.58 -2.06
N GLY A 123 -5.47 -6.69 -2.83
CA GLY A 123 -5.12 -6.38 -4.20
C GLY A 123 -4.91 -4.88 -4.43
N ASN A 124 -4.69 -4.51 -5.68
CA ASN A 124 -4.63 -3.12 -6.08
C ASN A 124 -6.04 -2.50 -6.11
N HIS A 125 -6.14 -1.20 -5.82
CA HIS A 125 -7.37 -0.43 -5.96
C HIS A 125 -7.68 -0.03 -7.43
N PHE A 126 -6.86 -0.48 -8.39
CA PHE A 126 -6.98 -0.20 -9.83
C PHE A 126 -6.81 -1.50 -10.65
N ASP A 127 -7.33 -1.48 -11.87
CA ASP A 127 -7.10 -2.56 -12.82
C ASP A 127 -5.67 -2.51 -13.36
N PHE A 128 -5.09 -3.69 -13.56
CA PHE A 128 -3.75 -3.82 -14.10
C PHE A 128 -3.74 -4.73 -15.33
N SER A 129 -3.17 -4.25 -16.43
CA SER A 129 -3.02 -5.00 -17.67
C SER A 129 -1.56 -5.37 -17.92
N SER A 130 -1.27 -6.67 -17.88
CA SER A 130 0.06 -7.25 -18.11
C SER A 130 0.19 -7.84 -19.52
N ARG A 131 1.34 -8.45 -19.81
CA ARG A 131 1.53 -9.20 -21.07
C ARG A 131 0.71 -10.48 -21.12
N VAL A 132 0.44 -11.07 -19.97
CA VAL A 132 -0.22 -12.38 -19.86
C VAL A 132 -1.70 -12.30 -19.52
N GLY A 133 -2.22 -11.11 -19.22
CA GLY A 133 -3.64 -10.96 -18.90
C GLY A 133 -3.95 -9.70 -18.10
N LYS A 134 -5.20 -9.61 -17.71
CA LYS A 134 -5.75 -8.53 -16.89
C LYS A 134 -5.92 -9.00 -15.46
N LEU A 135 -5.60 -8.12 -14.53
CA LEU A 135 -5.87 -8.28 -13.11
C LEU A 135 -6.88 -7.20 -12.71
N PRO A 136 -8.11 -7.56 -12.38
CA PRO A 136 -9.11 -6.59 -11.94
C PRO A 136 -8.68 -5.88 -10.64
N ARG A 137 -9.23 -4.71 -10.40
CA ARG A 137 -9.08 -4.03 -9.12
C ARG A 137 -9.58 -4.93 -7.98
N PHE A 138 -8.93 -4.86 -6.86
CA PHE A 138 -9.18 -5.64 -5.64
C PHE A 138 -8.96 -7.15 -5.79
N GLU A 139 -8.55 -7.65 -6.95
CA GLU A 139 -8.10 -9.04 -7.08
C GLU A 139 -6.88 -9.26 -6.22
N PRO A 140 -6.90 -10.24 -5.29
CA PRO A 140 -5.80 -10.47 -4.38
C PRO A 140 -4.49 -10.83 -5.08
N ILE A 141 -3.40 -10.28 -4.55
CA ILE A 141 -2.04 -10.52 -5.05
C ILE A 141 -1.21 -11.12 -3.92
N ILE A 142 -0.64 -12.30 -4.15
CA ILE A 142 0.13 -13.03 -3.13
C ILE A 142 1.25 -12.18 -2.52
N VAL A 143 1.93 -11.37 -3.32
CA VAL A 143 3.04 -10.52 -2.84
C VAL A 143 2.57 -9.47 -1.84
N TRP A 144 1.43 -8.82 -2.10
CA TRP A 144 0.87 -7.83 -1.17
C TRP A 144 0.23 -8.49 0.04
N THR A 145 -0.48 -9.58 -0.18
CA THR A 145 -1.16 -10.34 0.86
C THR A 145 -0.17 -10.89 1.88
N SER A 146 0.92 -11.52 1.44
CA SER A 146 1.95 -12.04 2.35
C SER A 146 2.70 -10.94 3.11
N LEU A 147 3.02 -9.82 2.46
CA LEU A 147 3.66 -8.68 3.11
C LEU A 147 2.77 -8.06 4.19
N ILE A 148 1.47 -7.91 3.91
CA ILE A 148 0.52 -7.37 4.88
C ILE A 148 0.29 -8.37 6.00
N GLY A 149 0.21 -9.68 5.69
CA GLY A 149 0.15 -10.75 6.69
C GLY A 149 1.34 -10.73 7.66
N GLN A 150 2.55 -10.49 7.13
CA GLN A 150 3.74 -10.31 7.98
C GLN A 150 3.62 -9.09 8.90
N ALA A 151 3.07 -7.98 8.42
CA ALA A 151 2.85 -6.81 9.28
C ALA A 151 1.87 -7.09 10.43
N TYR A 152 0.82 -7.91 10.20
CA TYR A 152 -0.09 -8.35 11.24
C TYR A 152 0.58 -9.31 12.24
N LEU A 153 1.43 -10.21 11.76
CA LEU A 153 2.19 -11.12 12.64
C LEU A 153 3.15 -10.33 13.55
N ASP A 154 3.91 -9.39 12.98
CA ASP A 154 4.77 -8.50 13.76
C ASP A 154 3.96 -7.64 14.75
N ALA A 155 2.74 -7.23 14.38
CA ALA A 155 1.86 -6.48 15.27
C ALA A 155 1.44 -7.34 16.49
N PHE A 156 1.10 -8.61 16.27
CA PHE A 156 0.84 -9.52 17.38
C PHE A 156 2.05 -9.70 18.27
N GLU A 157 3.24 -9.93 17.70
CA GLU A 157 4.48 -10.12 18.47
C GLU A 157 4.85 -8.89 19.31
N ILE A 158 4.62 -7.67 18.79
CA ILE A 158 5.03 -6.41 19.43
C ILE A 158 3.96 -5.92 20.41
N LEU A 159 2.67 -6.05 20.07
CA LEU A 159 1.56 -5.46 20.81
C LEU A 159 0.81 -6.46 21.69
N GLY A 160 0.91 -7.76 21.43
CA GLY A 160 0.24 -8.82 22.18
C GLY A 160 -1.27 -8.94 21.95
N ASP A 161 -1.84 -8.21 20.96
CA ASP A 161 -3.26 -8.25 20.66
C ASP A 161 -3.58 -9.41 19.72
N LYS A 162 -4.34 -10.39 20.23
CA LYS A 162 -4.68 -11.62 19.51
C LYS A 162 -5.45 -11.38 18.21
N ARG A 163 -6.18 -10.29 18.09
CA ARG A 163 -6.89 -9.91 16.87
C ARG A 163 -5.95 -9.88 15.64
N PHE A 164 -4.69 -9.43 15.82
CA PHE A 164 -3.71 -9.39 14.75
C PHE A 164 -3.23 -10.80 14.35
N LEU A 165 -3.10 -11.71 15.30
CA LEU A 165 -2.81 -13.11 15.03
C LEU A 165 -3.94 -13.77 14.23
N ASP A 166 -5.18 -13.58 14.63
CA ASP A 166 -6.35 -14.16 13.96
C ASP A 166 -6.42 -13.70 12.47
N ILE A 167 -6.06 -12.43 12.18
CA ILE A 167 -5.96 -11.93 10.81
C ILE A 167 -4.78 -12.57 10.08
N ALA A 168 -3.61 -12.67 10.69
CA ALA A 168 -2.44 -13.31 10.08
C ALA A 168 -2.70 -14.80 9.75
N GLU A 169 -3.37 -15.54 10.63
CA GLU A 169 -3.80 -16.92 10.37
C GLU A 169 -4.79 -17.01 9.21
N SER A 170 -5.74 -16.04 9.13
CA SER A 170 -6.67 -15.94 8.01
C SER A 170 -5.93 -15.72 6.68
N VAL A 171 -4.84 -14.94 6.67
CA VAL A 171 -3.99 -14.75 5.48
C VAL A 171 -3.34 -16.07 5.03
N CYS A 172 -2.91 -16.90 5.96
CA CYS A 172 -2.30 -18.21 5.64
C CYS A 172 -3.30 -19.20 5.04
N SER A 173 -4.59 -18.97 5.24
CA SER A 173 -5.67 -19.84 4.77
C SER A 173 -6.25 -19.42 3.41
N TRP A 174 -5.74 -18.34 2.83
CA TRP A 174 -6.14 -17.77 1.52
C TRP A 174 -5.41 -18.42 0.31
#